data_e0dbc929191d9880b6f713cc5cfeb1bb
#
_entry.id   e0dbc929191d9880b6f713cc5cfeb1bb
#
_cell.length_a   1.000
_cell.length_b   1.000
_cell.length_c   1.000
_cell.angle_alpha   90.00
_cell.angle_beta   90.00
_cell.angle_gamma   90.00
#
_symmetry.space_group_name_H-M   'P 1'
#
loop_
_entity.id
_entity.type
_entity.pdbx_description
1 polymer ?
#
loop_
_entity_poly.entity_id
_entity_poly.type
_entity_poly.pdbx_seq_one_letter_code
_entity_poly.pdbx_strand_id
1 'polypeptide(L)'
;MKKLQLMAWPKLCTAVLLGTAVLFTASCAKDELSGDSFNGTYGGSQLSKPDAATIKVTSSSDRSTQTVTWATVNGALSYIVNVTAGNTQGQYDEVVVKDVTVRGNSYSFKRTSRKYYHFTISTAYNPAENNTGSDPNDPAIKDWDTFSTDITIPGGTDLAKYFKENDPVKMSDGLPLMINLVAGEQYTAPDTLRFTGVNATITSDPDNRAQITFGETETTKGTIVTDNNFTLENVDVKWDITTNGAPMILLDKNPTCEAINTYYRIGNITINNVKVTDLKHCIFYDNNTKYCVADFKITNSILKLATAQVNHESLIAFQAGGAKDFTIEKSTIYGNNAVAKYFVRYNNGARIDRYGYTEADTWSFTYQNNTFYDLLKDDGQWGNYDGIVGKAAQGIVTINKNIWYNCDPQTMRRMLKQTKYAAFAGTYEMADNTFWRNGASVDQEEYTNKSEITTEPMFAGAAEGDFTLGACDQKTKGCGDPRWLK
;
A
#
# COMPACT_ATOMS: atom_id res chain seq x y z
N MET A 1 -60.90 30.98 -29.14
CA MET A 1 -61.33 29.74 -29.87
C MET A 1 -60.19 28.73 -29.76
N LYS A 2 -60.57 27.52 -29.42
CA LYS A 2 -59.84 26.23 -29.32
C LYS A 2 -58.82 26.07 -28.19
N LYS A 3 -59.32 25.37 -27.18
CA LYS A 3 -58.64 24.60 -26.13
C LYS A 3 -57.75 23.52 -26.72
N LEU A 4 -56.54 23.35 -26.15
CA LEU A 4 -55.87 22.04 -26.18
C LEU A 4 -55.54 21.64 -24.75
N GLN A 5 -55.97 20.45 -24.42
CA GLN A 5 -55.89 19.80 -23.10
C GLN A 5 -54.46 19.33 -22.82
N LEU A 6 -53.97 19.65 -21.62
CA LEU A 6 -52.80 18.97 -21.05
C LEU A 6 -53.23 17.62 -20.50
N MET A 7 -52.64 16.55 -20.99
CA MET A 7 -52.66 15.23 -20.35
C MET A 7 -51.61 15.19 -19.26
N ALA A 8 -52.06 14.97 -18.02
CA ALA A 8 -51.24 14.72 -16.88
C ALA A 8 -50.75 13.25 -16.91
N TRP A 9 -49.46 13.05 -16.74
CA TRP A 9 -48.88 11.73 -16.44
C TRP A 9 -48.64 11.62 -14.93
N PRO A 10 -48.96 10.50 -14.31
CA PRO A 10 -48.78 10.31 -12.86
C PRO A 10 -47.29 10.00 -12.57
N LYS A 11 -46.78 10.63 -11.54
CA LYS A 11 -45.50 10.33 -10.92
C LYS A 11 -45.55 8.96 -10.29
N LEU A 12 -44.81 8.02 -10.85
CA LEU A 12 -44.52 6.74 -10.21
C LEU A 12 -43.16 6.88 -9.48
N CYS A 13 -43.23 7.04 -8.16
CA CYS A 13 -42.08 6.87 -7.29
C CYS A 13 -41.76 5.38 -7.23
N THR A 14 -40.69 4.96 -7.87
CA THR A 14 -40.16 3.60 -7.65
C THR A 14 -38.93 3.73 -6.74
N ALA A 15 -39.12 3.40 -5.48
CA ALA A 15 -38.01 3.14 -4.58
C ALA A 15 -37.33 1.83 -5.03
N VAL A 16 -36.10 1.95 -5.51
CA VAL A 16 -35.28 0.78 -5.79
C VAL A 16 -34.57 0.41 -4.50
N LEU A 17 -35.15 -0.54 -3.77
CA LEU A 17 -34.42 -1.33 -2.78
C LEU A 17 -33.48 -2.26 -3.55
N LEU A 18 -32.19 -1.97 -3.60
CA LEU A 18 -31.17 -2.93 -4.00
C LEU A 18 -30.97 -3.95 -2.88
N GLY A 19 -31.85 -4.93 -2.83
CA GLY A 19 -31.56 -6.20 -2.20
C GLY A 19 -30.80 -7.03 -3.23
N THR A 20 -29.51 -7.29 -3.01
CA THR A 20 -28.77 -8.31 -3.74
C THR A 20 -29.33 -9.69 -3.38
N ALA A 21 -30.44 -10.04 -4.01
CA ALA A 21 -30.88 -11.42 -4.08
C ALA A 21 -30.01 -12.12 -5.14
N VAL A 22 -29.06 -12.92 -4.68
CA VAL A 22 -28.39 -13.91 -5.53
C VAL A 22 -29.47 -14.90 -5.97
N LEU A 23 -29.96 -14.71 -7.18
CA LEU A 23 -30.84 -15.66 -7.85
C LEU A 23 -30.02 -16.92 -8.19
N PHE A 24 -30.12 -17.93 -7.36
CA PHE A 24 -29.78 -19.29 -7.76
C PHE A 24 -30.80 -19.73 -8.81
N THR A 25 -30.43 -19.66 -10.08
CA THR A 25 -31.13 -20.42 -11.12
C THR A 25 -30.72 -21.87 -10.95
N ALA A 26 -31.54 -22.61 -10.21
CA ALA A 26 -31.55 -24.05 -10.32
C ALA A 26 -32.04 -24.38 -11.72
N SER A 27 -31.12 -24.59 -12.67
CA SER A 27 -31.41 -25.19 -13.96
C SER A 27 -31.64 -26.67 -13.72
N CYS A 28 -32.89 -27.04 -13.41
CA CYS A 28 -33.34 -28.39 -13.62
C CYS A 28 -33.65 -28.55 -15.12
N ALA A 29 -32.66 -28.87 -15.92
CA ALA A 29 -32.90 -29.50 -17.21
C ALA A 29 -33.28 -30.94 -16.91
N LYS A 30 -34.57 -31.22 -16.86
CA LYS A 30 -35.07 -32.58 -17.08
C LYS A 30 -35.02 -32.83 -18.56
N ASP A 31 -33.94 -33.42 -19.04
CA ASP A 31 -33.95 -34.14 -20.30
C ASP A 31 -34.66 -35.48 -20.05
N GLU A 32 -35.94 -35.55 -20.42
CA GLU A 32 -36.60 -36.81 -20.64
C GLU A 32 -36.03 -37.44 -21.91
N LEU A 33 -34.91 -38.14 -21.78
CA LEU A 33 -34.51 -39.13 -22.78
C LEU A 33 -35.34 -40.38 -22.60
N SER A 34 -36.29 -40.52 -23.53
CA SER A 34 -37.11 -41.71 -23.70
C SER A 34 -36.24 -42.95 -23.92
N GLY A 35 -36.36 -43.90 -23.00
CA GLY A 35 -36.35 -45.31 -23.23
C GLY A 35 -35.18 -45.96 -24.00
N ASP A 36 -33.95 -45.88 -23.44
CA ASP A 36 -32.96 -46.94 -23.64
C ASP A 36 -32.46 -47.37 -22.26
N SER A 37 -32.89 -48.55 -21.83
CA SER A 37 -32.38 -49.20 -20.64
C SER A 37 -30.93 -49.62 -20.87
N PHE A 38 -30.00 -48.73 -20.57
CA PHE A 38 -28.61 -49.12 -20.38
C PHE A 38 -28.48 -49.85 -19.04
N ASN A 39 -28.54 -51.17 -19.12
CA ASN A 39 -28.12 -52.07 -18.04
C ASN A 39 -26.59 -52.06 -17.92
N GLY A 40 -26.01 -50.91 -17.71
CA GLY A 40 -24.61 -50.73 -17.34
C GLY A 40 -24.58 -50.34 -15.85
N THR A 41 -24.00 -51.18 -15.04
CA THR A 41 -23.57 -50.78 -13.68
C THR A 41 -22.55 -49.68 -13.88
N TYR A 42 -22.99 -48.42 -13.90
CA TYR A 42 -22.07 -47.30 -13.85
C TYR A 42 -21.43 -47.34 -12.45
N GLY A 43 -20.17 -47.81 -12.40
CA GLY A 43 -19.35 -47.59 -11.24
C GLY A 43 -19.32 -46.07 -10.96
N GLY A 44 -19.75 -45.65 -9.78
CA GLY A 44 -19.84 -44.23 -9.44
C GLY A 44 -18.53 -43.51 -9.78
N SER A 45 -18.63 -42.38 -10.47
CA SER A 45 -17.47 -41.53 -10.72
C SER A 45 -16.99 -40.92 -9.44
N GLN A 46 -15.70 -40.91 -9.23
CA GLN A 46 -15.10 -40.17 -8.13
C GLN A 46 -15.23 -38.66 -8.41
N LEU A 47 -15.76 -37.90 -7.44
CA LEU A 47 -15.84 -36.44 -7.54
C LEU A 47 -14.44 -35.83 -7.35
N SER A 48 -14.21 -34.70 -8.00
CA SER A 48 -13.02 -33.89 -7.74
C SER A 48 -13.13 -33.20 -6.37
N LYS A 49 -12.00 -32.87 -5.77
CA LYS A 49 -11.94 -31.93 -4.65
C LYS A 49 -12.26 -30.51 -5.13
N PRO A 50 -12.69 -29.57 -4.25
CA PRO A 50 -12.80 -28.16 -4.58
C PRO A 50 -11.46 -27.60 -5.06
N ASP A 51 -11.49 -26.63 -5.97
CA ASP A 51 -10.28 -25.91 -6.38
C ASP A 51 -9.79 -24.98 -5.24
N ALA A 52 -8.60 -25.25 -4.74
CA ALA A 52 -8.00 -24.48 -3.66
C ALA A 52 -7.85 -22.97 -3.97
N ALA A 53 -7.69 -22.59 -5.24
CA ALA A 53 -7.63 -21.19 -5.66
C ALA A 53 -8.97 -20.45 -5.46
N THR A 54 -10.09 -21.16 -5.39
CA THR A 54 -11.41 -20.56 -5.16
C THR A 54 -11.75 -20.39 -3.70
N ILE A 55 -10.95 -20.96 -2.78
CA ILE A 55 -11.20 -20.88 -1.35
C ILE A 55 -10.87 -19.47 -0.84
N LYS A 56 -11.90 -18.79 -0.34
CA LYS A 56 -11.80 -17.46 0.24
C LYS A 56 -12.14 -17.50 1.72
N VAL A 57 -11.45 -16.69 2.52
CA VAL A 57 -11.68 -16.53 3.94
C VAL A 57 -12.06 -15.09 4.22
N THR A 58 -13.15 -14.89 4.98
CA THR A 58 -13.62 -13.57 5.41
C THR A 58 -13.90 -13.58 6.90
N SER A 59 -13.72 -12.46 7.57
CA SER A 59 -14.08 -12.30 8.99
C SER A 59 -15.39 -11.52 9.12
N SER A 60 -16.19 -11.82 10.15
CA SER A 60 -17.32 -11.00 10.54
C SER A 60 -16.87 -9.59 10.94
N SER A 61 -17.78 -8.61 10.89
CA SER A 61 -17.48 -7.22 11.28
C SER A 61 -17.03 -7.08 12.74
N ASP A 62 -17.55 -7.92 13.63
CA ASP A 62 -17.15 -8.01 15.04
C ASP A 62 -15.96 -8.94 15.28
N ARG A 63 -15.47 -9.59 14.22
CA ARG A 63 -14.30 -10.49 14.20
C ARG A 63 -14.42 -11.73 15.09
N SER A 64 -15.60 -12.03 15.57
CA SER A 64 -15.84 -13.22 16.37
C SER A 64 -15.86 -14.49 15.52
N THR A 65 -16.10 -14.36 14.22
CA THR A 65 -16.34 -15.49 13.32
C THR A 65 -15.52 -15.35 12.03
N GLN A 66 -15.02 -16.48 11.54
CA GLN A 66 -14.49 -16.60 10.18
C GLN A 66 -15.42 -17.45 9.32
N THR A 67 -15.59 -17.02 8.08
CA THR A 67 -16.36 -17.73 7.07
C THR A 67 -15.43 -18.12 5.91
N VAL A 68 -15.40 -19.40 5.61
CA VAL A 68 -14.69 -19.93 4.44
C VAL A 68 -15.71 -20.25 3.37
N THR A 69 -15.44 -19.81 2.15
CA THR A 69 -16.27 -20.07 0.97
C THR A 69 -15.44 -20.73 -0.12
N TRP A 70 -16.08 -21.53 -0.98
CA TRP A 70 -15.43 -22.22 -2.10
C TRP A 70 -16.36 -22.32 -3.30
N ALA A 71 -15.83 -22.60 -4.49
CA ALA A 71 -16.64 -22.89 -5.65
C ALA A 71 -17.27 -24.30 -5.55
N THR A 72 -18.50 -24.42 -5.99
CA THR A 72 -19.19 -25.72 -6.02
C THR A 72 -18.55 -26.68 -6.99
N VAL A 73 -18.44 -27.94 -6.61
CA VAL A 73 -18.01 -29.04 -7.49
C VAL A 73 -19.25 -29.66 -8.11
N ASN A 74 -19.22 -29.86 -9.41
CA ASN A 74 -20.34 -30.49 -10.13
C ASN A 74 -20.60 -31.91 -9.61
N GLY A 75 -21.85 -32.24 -9.32
CA GLY A 75 -22.24 -33.52 -8.74
C GLY A 75 -22.04 -33.64 -7.23
N ALA A 76 -21.46 -32.65 -6.56
CA ALA A 76 -21.30 -32.65 -5.11
C ALA A 76 -22.57 -32.17 -4.40
N LEU A 77 -23.10 -32.96 -3.47
CA LEU A 77 -24.22 -32.61 -2.60
C LEU A 77 -23.74 -31.96 -1.30
N SER A 78 -22.59 -32.37 -0.80
CA SER A 78 -22.01 -31.90 0.44
C SER A 78 -20.50 -32.04 0.45
N TYR A 79 -19.86 -31.42 1.44
CA TYR A 79 -18.43 -31.38 1.62
C TYR A 79 -18.08 -31.78 3.05
N ILE A 80 -16.88 -32.35 3.24
CA ILE A 80 -16.32 -32.63 4.56
C ILE A 80 -15.26 -31.56 4.83
N VAL A 81 -15.42 -30.84 5.93
CA VAL A 81 -14.57 -29.70 6.31
C VAL A 81 -13.86 -29.99 7.60
N ASN A 82 -12.57 -29.69 7.61
CA ASN A 82 -11.78 -29.65 8.84
C ASN A 82 -11.06 -28.31 8.98
N VAL A 83 -10.89 -27.85 10.21
CA VAL A 83 -10.11 -26.67 10.54
C VAL A 83 -9.22 -27.02 11.73
N THR A 84 -7.94 -26.84 11.58
CA THR A 84 -7.00 -26.90 12.68
C THR A 84 -6.29 -25.57 12.85
N ALA A 85 -5.77 -25.28 14.03
CA ALA A 85 -5.05 -24.06 14.33
C ALA A 85 -3.80 -24.33 15.17
N GLY A 86 -2.88 -23.37 15.17
CA GLY A 86 -1.65 -23.45 15.95
C GLY A 86 -1.02 -22.09 16.20
N ASN A 87 -0.02 -22.04 17.08
CA ASN A 87 0.70 -20.81 17.40
C ASN A 87 1.93 -20.59 16.51
N THR A 88 2.33 -21.63 15.77
CA THR A 88 3.50 -21.62 14.87
C THR A 88 3.06 -22.05 13.49
N GLN A 89 3.54 -21.37 12.47
CA GLN A 89 3.27 -21.73 11.08
C GLN A 89 3.70 -23.17 10.77
N GLY A 90 2.81 -23.94 10.19
CA GLY A 90 3.04 -25.35 9.85
C GLY A 90 2.82 -26.32 11.02
N GLN A 91 2.49 -25.84 12.21
CA GLN A 91 2.13 -26.66 13.38
C GLN A 91 0.70 -26.33 13.80
N TYR A 92 -0.23 -27.25 13.49
CA TYR A 92 -1.68 -27.05 13.67
C TYR A 92 -2.24 -28.12 14.61
N ASP A 93 -1.89 -28.05 15.88
CA ASP A 93 -2.18 -29.04 16.92
C ASP A 93 -3.52 -28.85 17.63
N GLU A 94 -4.18 -27.68 17.44
CA GLU A 94 -5.49 -27.36 17.99
C GLU A 94 -6.59 -27.70 16.95
N VAL A 95 -7.48 -28.61 17.30
CA VAL A 95 -8.65 -28.97 16.47
C VAL A 95 -9.77 -27.96 16.70
N VAL A 96 -10.10 -27.15 15.69
CA VAL A 96 -11.20 -26.17 15.73
C VAL A 96 -12.48 -26.76 15.19
N VAL A 97 -12.39 -27.48 14.07
CA VAL A 97 -13.50 -28.14 13.40
C VAL A 97 -13.01 -29.51 12.91
N LYS A 98 -13.80 -30.57 13.14
CA LYS A 98 -13.41 -31.92 12.72
C LYS A 98 -14.57 -32.62 12.00
N ASP A 99 -14.31 -33.09 10.80
CA ASP A 99 -15.17 -33.95 9.98
C ASP A 99 -16.61 -33.45 9.85
N VAL A 100 -16.79 -32.14 9.72
CA VAL A 100 -18.14 -31.55 9.62
C VAL A 100 -18.62 -31.65 8.18
N THR A 101 -19.80 -32.28 8.00
CA THR A 101 -20.47 -32.33 6.70
C THR A 101 -21.26 -31.05 6.44
N VAL A 102 -20.92 -30.33 5.37
CA VAL A 102 -21.53 -29.04 4.99
C VAL A 102 -22.28 -29.20 3.68
N ARG A 103 -23.56 -28.80 3.66
CA ARG A 103 -24.34 -28.61 2.44
C ARG A 103 -24.22 -27.16 2.00
N GLY A 104 -23.91 -26.95 0.72
CA GLY A 104 -23.63 -25.63 0.18
C GLY A 104 -22.12 -25.34 0.12
N ASN A 105 -21.74 -24.09 -0.10
CA ASN A 105 -20.38 -23.68 -0.43
C ASN A 105 -19.77 -22.70 0.58
N SER A 106 -20.22 -22.78 1.83
CA SER A 106 -19.78 -21.86 2.88
C SER A 106 -19.83 -22.56 4.25
N TYR A 107 -18.86 -22.26 5.09
CA TYR A 107 -18.83 -22.70 6.48
C TYR A 107 -18.25 -21.59 7.38
N SER A 108 -18.89 -21.39 8.54
CA SER A 108 -18.45 -20.38 9.50
C SER A 108 -18.10 -21.02 10.84
N PHE A 109 -17.03 -20.51 11.48
CA PHE A 109 -16.59 -20.99 12.79
C PHE A 109 -16.04 -19.83 13.63
N LYS A 110 -15.88 -20.06 14.93
CA LYS A 110 -15.36 -19.05 15.85
C LYS A 110 -13.90 -18.75 15.56
N ARG A 111 -13.59 -17.47 15.37
CA ARG A 111 -12.23 -16.98 15.18
C ARG A 111 -11.50 -16.86 16.51
N THR A 112 -10.21 -17.21 16.52
CA THR A 112 -9.27 -16.87 17.58
C THR A 112 -8.15 -16.01 16.98
N SER A 113 -7.80 -14.91 17.63
CA SER A 113 -6.70 -14.03 17.21
C SER A 113 -5.34 -14.68 17.45
N ARG A 114 -4.33 -14.28 16.65
CA ARG A 114 -2.94 -14.74 16.75
C ARG A 114 -2.78 -16.26 16.59
N LYS A 115 -3.49 -16.81 15.62
CA LYS A 115 -3.40 -18.22 15.21
C LYS A 115 -3.07 -18.35 13.74
N TYR A 116 -2.32 -19.37 13.42
CA TYR A 116 -2.24 -19.94 12.07
C TYR A 116 -3.36 -20.96 11.93
N TYR A 117 -4.05 -20.96 10.81
CA TYR A 117 -5.13 -21.87 10.50
C TYR A 117 -4.79 -22.74 9.30
N HIS A 118 -5.20 -23.98 9.35
CA HIS A 118 -5.13 -24.95 8.27
C HIS A 118 -6.53 -25.51 8.01
N PHE A 119 -7.08 -25.19 6.87
CA PHE A 119 -8.39 -25.63 6.43
C PHE A 119 -8.23 -26.70 5.37
N THR A 120 -8.94 -27.82 5.52
CA THR A 120 -9.02 -28.85 4.51
C THR A 120 -10.47 -29.13 4.14
N ILE A 121 -10.71 -29.39 2.85
CA ILE A 121 -12.04 -29.67 2.31
C ILE A 121 -11.97 -30.76 1.25
N SER A 122 -12.87 -31.69 1.34
CA SER A 122 -13.12 -32.74 0.34
C SER A 122 -14.60 -32.81 0.00
N THR A 123 -14.96 -33.37 -1.16
CA THR A 123 -16.35 -33.65 -1.50
C THR A 123 -16.78 -34.93 -0.80
N ALA A 124 -18.00 -34.92 -0.25
CA ALA A 124 -18.60 -36.10 0.38
C ALA A 124 -19.25 -37.00 -0.67
N TYR A 125 -19.49 -38.27 -0.27
CA TYR A 125 -20.25 -39.22 -1.07
C TYR A 125 -21.67 -38.71 -1.37
N ASN A 126 -22.08 -38.77 -2.62
CA ASN A 126 -23.45 -38.44 -3.04
C ASN A 126 -24.18 -39.73 -3.54
N PRO A 127 -25.01 -40.35 -2.66
CA PRO A 127 -25.72 -41.58 -3.01
C PRO A 127 -26.78 -41.40 -4.11
N ALA A 128 -27.34 -40.19 -4.27
CA ALA A 128 -28.37 -39.92 -5.25
C ALA A 128 -27.84 -40.02 -6.69
N GLU A 129 -26.57 -39.74 -6.93
CA GLU A 129 -25.90 -39.82 -8.23
C GLU A 129 -24.89 -40.99 -8.30
N ASN A 130 -24.87 -41.83 -7.30
CA ASN A 130 -23.92 -42.96 -7.17
C ASN A 130 -22.45 -42.52 -7.33
N ASN A 131 -22.11 -41.28 -6.91
CA ASN A 131 -20.77 -40.75 -6.94
C ASN A 131 -20.05 -41.01 -5.65
N THR A 132 -18.77 -41.32 -5.71
CA THR A 132 -17.92 -41.35 -4.49
C THR A 132 -17.34 -39.97 -4.26
N GLY A 133 -17.11 -39.63 -2.99
CA GLY A 133 -16.41 -38.38 -2.62
C GLY A 133 -15.01 -38.31 -3.22
N SER A 134 -14.38 -37.13 -3.14
CA SER A 134 -12.96 -37.00 -3.50
C SER A 134 -12.07 -37.80 -2.51
N ASP A 135 -10.80 -38.03 -2.89
CA ASP A 135 -9.86 -38.70 -2.00
C ASP A 135 -9.71 -37.91 -0.68
N PRO A 136 -10.04 -38.51 0.48
CA PRO A 136 -9.90 -37.84 1.76
C PRO A 136 -8.42 -37.61 2.16
N ASN A 137 -7.49 -38.34 1.56
CA ASN A 137 -6.05 -38.18 1.78
C ASN A 137 -5.42 -37.08 0.90
N ASP A 138 -6.17 -36.56 -0.09
CA ASP A 138 -5.78 -35.44 -0.95
C ASP A 138 -6.86 -34.35 -0.96
N PRO A 139 -7.14 -33.69 0.18
CA PRO A 139 -8.11 -32.61 0.26
C PRO A 139 -7.61 -31.34 -0.44
N ALA A 140 -8.50 -30.41 -0.75
CA ALA A 140 -8.10 -29.04 -1.04
C ALA A 140 -7.70 -28.33 0.27
N ILE A 141 -6.64 -27.54 0.23
CA ILE A 141 -6.03 -26.91 1.41
C ILE A 141 -6.05 -25.41 1.24
N LYS A 142 -6.33 -24.69 2.36
CA LYS A 142 -6.14 -23.26 2.50
C LYS A 142 -5.53 -22.95 3.86
N ASP A 143 -4.36 -22.32 3.84
CA ASP A 143 -3.70 -21.80 5.04
C ASP A 143 -3.87 -20.29 5.11
N TRP A 144 -4.03 -19.75 6.31
CA TRP A 144 -4.01 -18.32 6.61
C TRP A 144 -3.65 -18.11 8.07
N ASP A 145 -3.51 -16.85 8.47
CA ASP A 145 -3.32 -16.48 9.85
C ASP A 145 -4.28 -15.38 10.32
N THR A 146 -4.27 -15.09 11.60
CA THR A 146 -5.08 -14.05 12.25
C THR A 146 -4.20 -13.10 13.08
N PHE A 147 -2.97 -12.84 12.62
CA PHE A 147 -2.05 -11.91 13.25
C PHE A 147 -2.31 -10.44 12.87
N SER A 148 -3.22 -10.21 11.92
CA SER A 148 -3.76 -8.90 11.62
C SER A 148 -5.26 -8.84 11.86
N THR A 149 -5.76 -7.63 11.94
CA THR A 149 -7.19 -7.35 11.93
C THR A 149 -7.59 -6.72 10.62
N ASP A 150 -8.41 -7.41 9.85
CA ASP A 150 -8.86 -6.97 8.54
C ASP A 150 -10.25 -6.35 8.61
N ILE A 151 -10.38 -5.14 8.08
CA ILE A 151 -11.67 -4.47 7.90
C ILE A 151 -11.81 -4.07 6.44
N THR A 152 -13.03 -4.13 5.92
CA THR A 152 -13.35 -3.61 4.59
C THR A 152 -14.31 -2.44 4.74
N ILE A 153 -13.95 -1.28 4.19
CA ILE A 153 -14.76 -0.07 4.24
C ILE A 153 -15.53 0.05 2.92
N PRO A 154 -16.86 0.23 2.95
CA PRO A 154 -17.68 0.42 1.75
C PRO A 154 -17.29 1.67 0.96
N GLY A 155 -17.44 1.64 -0.36
CA GLY A 155 -17.26 2.80 -1.24
C GLY A 155 -18.16 3.98 -0.88
N GLY A 156 -17.72 5.20 -1.21
CA GLY A 156 -18.43 6.43 -0.89
C GLY A 156 -18.30 6.90 0.56
N THR A 157 -17.53 6.20 1.39
CA THR A 157 -17.38 6.52 2.82
C THR A 157 -16.49 7.74 3.03
N ASP A 158 -16.91 8.64 3.94
CA ASP A 158 -16.02 9.62 4.57
C ASP A 158 -15.17 8.91 5.63
N LEU A 159 -13.89 8.68 5.29
CA LEU A 159 -12.95 7.96 6.14
C LEU A 159 -12.68 8.69 7.46
N ALA A 160 -12.65 10.02 7.45
CA ALA A 160 -12.38 10.79 8.66
C ALA A 160 -13.52 10.62 9.68
N LYS A 161 -14.77 10.70 9.20
CA LYS A 161 -15.95 10.41 10.03
C LYS A 161 -15.96 8.96 10.49
N TYR A 162 -15.67 8.02 9.59
CA TYR A 162 -15.66 6.60 9.91
C TYR A 162 -14.68 6.27 11.05
N PHE A 163 -13.43 6.72 10.99
CA PHE A 163 -12.45 6.47 12.03
C PHE A 163 -12.65 7.30 13.31
N LYS A 164 -13.41 8.37 13.24
CA LYS A 164 -13.84 9.11 14.43
C LYS A 164 -14.94 8.36 15.20
N GLU A 165 -15.83 7.68 14.49
CA GLU A 165 -16.90 6.86 15.07
C GLU A 165 -16.41 5.46 15.45
N ASN A 166 -15.41 4.93 14.75
CA ASN A 166 -14.81 3.61 14.94
C ASN A 166 -13.32 3.78 15.26
N ASP A 167 -13.00 3.83 16.53
CA ASP A 167 -11.63 4.03 17.03
C ASP A 167 -10.68 2.93 16.51
N PRO A 168 -9.64 3.26 15.72
CA PRO A 168 -8.70 2.30 15.17
C PRO A 168 -8.00 1.41 16.21
N VAL A 169 -7.72 1.94 17.41
CA VAL A 169 -7.11 1.17 18.49
C VAL A 169 -8.05 0.07 18.97
N LYS A 170 -9.33 0.39 19.15
CA LYS A 170 -10.35 -0.61 19.53
C LYS A 170 -10.59 -1.61 18.41
N MET A 171 -10.61 -1.13 17.18
CA MET A 171 -10.80 -1.99 16.00
C MET A 171 -9.64 -2.97 15.81
N SER A 172 -8.44 -2.60 16.17
CA SER A 172 -7.25 -3.42 16.00
C SER A 172 -7.19 -4.63 16.94
N ASP A 173 -7.87 -4.56 18.10
CA ASP A 173 -7.80 -5.59 19.13
C ASP A 173 -6.34 -5.94 19.53
N GLY A 174 -5.48 -4.92 19.52
CA GLY A 174 -4.05 -5.07 19.81
C GLY A 174 -3.23 -5.75 18.70
N LEU A 175 -3.79 -5.90 17.51
CA LEU A 175 -3.13 -6.44 16.31
C LEU A 175 -2.88 -5.33 15.28
N PRO A 176 -2.00 -5.53 14.29
CA PRO A 176 -1.94 -4.65 13.13
C PRO A 176 -3.31 -4.56 12.43
N LEU A 177 -3.72 -3.34 12.10
CA LEU A 177 -5.00 -3.06 11.45
C LEU A 177 -4.82 -2.97 9.94
N MET A 178 -5.43 -3.90 9.19
CA MET A 178 -5.49 -3.89 7.74
C MET A 178 -6.84 -3.29 7.29
N ILE A 179 -6.79 -2.17 6.60
CA ILE A 179 -7.94 -1.41 6.11
C ILE A 179 -8.04 -1.61 4.61
N ASN A 180 -8.97 -2.46 4.19
CA ASN A 180 -9.22 -2.78 2.79
C ASN A 180 -10.26 -1.80 2.22
N LEU A 181 -9.88 -1.01 1.24
CA LEU A 181 -10.80 -0.19 0.46
C LEU A 181 -11.30 -1.00 -0.75
N VAL A 182 -12.58 -0.87 -1.06
CA VAL A 182 -13.18 -1.61 -2.19
C VAL A 182 -12.57 -1.14 -3.51
N ALA A 183 -12.22 -2.06 -4.36
CA ALA A 183 -11.59 -1.83 -5.66
C ALA A 183 -12.37 -0.81 -6.51
N GLY A 184 -11.67 0.21 -7.05
CA GLY A 184 -12.23 1.21 -7.93
C GLY A 184 -13.16 2.25 -7.27
N GLU A 185 -13.45 2.11 -5.98
CA GLU A 185 -14.36 2.99 -5.26
C GLU A 185 -13.70 4.32 -4.83
N GLN A 186 -14.54 5.31 -4.55
CA GLN A 186 -14.14 6.66 -4.13
C GLN A 186 -14.39 6.84 -2.64
N TYR A 187 -13.44 7.52 -1.98
CA TYR A 187 -13.50 7.85 -0.55
C TYR A 187 -13.14 9.32 -0.35
N THR A 188 -13.61 9.91 0.75
CA THR A 188 -13.25 11.27 1.14
C THR A 188 -12.56 11.28 2.50
N ALA A 189 -11.68 12.25 2.72
CA ALA A 189 -11.00 12.50 3.98
C ALA A 189 -10.87 14.02 4.20
N PRO A 190 -11.95 14.73 4.59
CA PRO A 190 -11.92 16.18 4.80
C PRO A 190 -11.33 16.59 6.15
N ASP A 191 -10.97 15.64 6.99
CA ASP A 191 -10.34 15.80 8.30
C ASP A 191 -9.26 14.73 8.50
N THR A 192 -8.61 14.76 9.63
CA THR A 192 -7.51 13.85 10.00
C THR A 192 -7.95 12.40 10.06
N LEU A 193 -7.23 11.53 9.37
CA LEU A 193 -7.24 10.09 9.57
C LEU A 193 -6.21 9.74 10.65
N ARG A 194 -6.65 9.37 11.85
CA ARG A 194 -5.77 9.17 13.00
C ARG A 194 -5.57 7.69 13.31
N PHE A 195 -4.31 7.26 13.31
CA PHE A 195 -3.85 5.89 13.60
C PHE A 195 -2.82 5.88 14.72
N THR A 196 -3.00 6.71 15.76
CA THR A 196 -2.13 6.72 16.94
C THR A 196 -2.40 5.51 17.81
N GLY A 197 -1.34 4.86 18.30
CA GLY A 197 -1.45 3.66 19.14
C GLY A 197 -1.71 2.37 18.37
N VAL A 198 -1.67 2.37 17.03
CA VAL A 198 -1.94 1.19 16.20
C VAL A 198 -1.05 1.13 14.97
N ASN A 199 -0.53 -0.07 14.66
CA ASN A 199 0.08 -0.33 13.37
C ASN A 199 -1.02 -0.45 12.32
N ALA A 200 -1.01 0.39 11.28
CA ALA A 200 -2.10 0.41 10.30
C ALA A 200 -1.58 0.31 8.86
N THR A 201 -2.34 -0.38 8.03
CA THR A 201 -2.17 -0.42 6.58
C THR A 201 -3.49 -0.04 5.91
N ILE A 202 -3.46 0.93 5.01
CA ILE A 202 -4.56 1.23 4.08
C ILE A 202 -4.17 0.66 2.73
N THR A 203 -5.01 -0.22 2.19
CA THR A 203 -4.74 -0.90 0.92
C THR A 203 -6.01 -1.05 0.08
N SER A 204 -5.83 -1.35 -1.20
CA SER A 204 -6.88 -1.70 -2.14
C SER A 204 -6.35 -2.72 -3.16
N ASP A 205 -7.15 -3.04 -4.16
CA ASP A 205 -6.72 -3.88 -5.29
C ASP A 205 -5.64 -3.16 -6.12
N PRO A 206 -4.48 -3.77 -6.37
CA PRO A 206 -3.38 -3.12 -7.10
C PRO A 206 -3.71 -2.80 -8.57
N ASP A 207 -4.61 -3.58 -9.20
CA ASP A 207 -4.98 -3.43 -10.61
C ASP A 207 -6.19 -2.51 -10.80
N ASN A 208 -7.02 -2.33 -9.76
CA ASN A 208 -8.18 -1.46 -9.76
C ASN A 208 -8.26 -0.64 -8.46
N ARG A 209 -7.34 0.28 -8.29
CA ARG A 209 -7.12 0.99 -7.03
C ARG A 209 -8.30 1.88 -6.63
N ALA A 210 -8.63 1.86 -5.34
CA ALA A 210 -9.52 2.83 -4.76
C ALA A 210 -8.88 4.23 -4.74
N GLN A 211 -9.71 5.30 -4.78
CA GLN A 211 -9.22 6.66 -4.67
C GLN A 211 -9.66 7.29 -3.35
N ILE A 212 -8.71 7.92 -2.64
CA ILE A 212 -8.97 8.77 -1.47
C ILE A 212 -8.80 10.23 -1.87
N THR A 213 -9.84 11.03 -1.70
CA THR A 213 -9.77 12.48 -1.87
C THR A 213 -9.57 13.15 -0.51
N PHE A 214 -8.36 13.66 -0.27
CA PHE A 214 -8.09 14.50 0.89
C PHE A 214 -8.61 15.92 0.61
N GLY A 215 -9.53 16.36 1.46
CA GLY A 215 -10.19 17.65 1.35
C GLY A 215 -9.97 18.50 2.60
N GLU A 216 -10.71 19.61 2.67
CA GLU A 216 -10.72 20.50 3.84
C GLU A 216 -12.14 20.96 4.17
N THR A 217 -12.33 21.36 5.43
CA THR A 217 -13.49 22.12 5.89
C THR A 217 -13.02 23.51 6.32
N GLU A 218 -13.90 24.32 6.87
CA GLU A 218 -13.51 25.63 7.43
C GLU A 218 -12.46 25.49 8.56
N THR A 219 -12.47 24.39 9.29
CA THR A 219 -11.66 24.20 10.51
C THR A 219 -10.69 23.01 10.46
N THR A 220 -10.86 22.10 9.51
CA THR A 220 -10.07 20.85 9.43
C THR A 220 -9.46 20.65 8.06
N LYS A 221 -8.38 19.88 8.00
CA LYS A 221 -7.71 19.48 6.76
C LYS A 221 -7.38 18.02 6.78
N GLY A 222 -7.59 17.37 5.65
CA GLY A 222 -7.26 15.96 5.46
C GLY A 222 -5.76 15.72 5.60
N THR A 223 -5.40 14.78 6.44
CA THR A 223 -4.03 14.30 6.66
C THR A 223 -4.08 12.93 7.33
N ILE A 224 -3.02 12.17 7.19
CA ILE A 224 -2.84 10.93 7.94
C ILE A 224 -1.95 11.22 9.13
N VAL A 225 -2.42 10.94 10.35
CA VAL A 225 -1.65 11.08 11.58
C VAL A 225 -1.39 9.70 12.18
N THR A 226 -0.12 9.40 12.45
CA THR A 226 0.30 8.14 13.07
C THR A 226 1.45 8.36 14.03
N ASP A 227 1.69 7.42 14.93
CA ASP A 227 2.87 7.33 15.79
C ASP A 227 3.42 5.90 15.84
N ASN A 228 2.92 5.03 14.98
CA ASN A 228 3.28 3.62 14.84
C ASN A 228 3.57 3.26 13.38
N ASN A 229 3.82 1.99 13.12
CA ASN A 229 4.02 1.50 11.75
C ASN A 229 2.82 1.84 10.88
N PHE A 230 3.09 2.44 9.72
CA PHE A 230 2.05 2.84 8.80
C PHE A 230 2.43 2.50 7.35
N THR A 231 1.50 1.90 6.65
CA THR A 231 1.63 1.62 5.22
C THR A 231 0.42 2.16 4.46
N LEU A 232 0.69 2.90 3.40
CA LEU A 232 -0.28 3.30 2.39
C LEU A 232 0.10 2.63 1.08
N GLU A 233 -0.76 1.74 0.58
CA GLU A 233 -0.42 1.00 -0.63
C GLU A 233 -1.63 0.72 -1.53
N ASN A 234 -1.36 0.59 -2.82
CA ASN A 234 -2.35 0.24 -3.84
C ASN A 234 -3.57 1.17 -3.85
N VAL A 235 -3.37 2.46 -3.63
CA VAL A 235 -4.43 3.47 -3.64
C VAL A 235 -4.04 4.69 -4.48
N ASP A 236 -5.03 5.35 -5.04
CA ASP A 236 -4.86 6.66 -5.66
C ASP A 236 -5.26 7.74 -4.64
N VAL A 237 -4.47 8.80 -4.54
CA VAL A 237 -4.70 9.93 -3.64
C VAL A 237 -4.88 11.19 -4.47
N LYS A 238 -6.03 11.84 -4.32
CA LYS A 238 -6.29 13.17 -4.84
C LYS A 238 -6.20 14.18 -3.70
N TRP A 239 -5.43 15.26 -3.92
CA TRP A 239 -5.31 16.33 -2.93
C TRP A 239 -6.21 17.51 -3.35
N ASP A 240 -7.32 17.69 -2.64
CA ASP A 240 -8.32 18.73 -2.92
C ASP A 240 -8.37 19.77 -1.78
N ILE A 241 -7.19 20.19 -1.34
CA ILE A 241 -7.01 21.21 -0.31
C ILE A 241 -6.52 22.47 -0.99
N THR A 242 -7.25 23.58 -0.84
CA THR A 242 -6.96 24.83 -1.55
C THR A 242 -5.97 25.72 -0.82
N THR A 243 -5.90 25.60 0.51
CA THR A 243 -5.03 26.40 1.35
C THR A 243 -3.71 25.67 1.64
N ASN A 244 -2.79 26.32 2.38
CA ASN A 244 -1.62 25.63 2.93
C ASN A 244 -2.07 24.48 3.80
N GLY A 245 -2.03 23.27 3.23
CA GLY A 245 -2.57 22.07 3.81
C GLY A 245 -1.78 21.54 4.99
N ALA A 246 -2.12 20.35 5.38
CA ALA A 246 -1.33 19.52 6.26
C ALA A 246 -0.40 18.61 5.44
N PRO A 247 0.67 18.04 6.01
CA PRO A 247 1.44 16.96 5.37
C PRO A 247 0.54 15.79 4.97
N MET A 248 0.92 15.05 3.94
CA MET A 248 0.17 13.82 3.60
C MET A 248 0.25 12.82 4.75
N ILE A 249 1.45 12.60 5.30
CA ILE A 249 1.67 11.80 6.51
C ILE A 249 2.35 12.69 7.57
N LEU A 250 1.73 12.78 8.73
CA LEU A 250 2.19 13.55 9.88
C LEU A 250 2.38 12.61 11.06
N LEU A 251 3.53 12.65 11.72
CA LEU A 251 3.70 11.92 12.96
C LEU A 251 3.03 12.67 14.14
N ASP A 252 2.46 11.92 15.06
CA ASP A 252 1.77 12.53 16.20
C ASP A 252 2.76 13.25 17.13
N LYS A 253 2.34 14.38 17.65
CA LYS A 253 3.15 15.16 18.60
C LYS A 253 3.27 14.49 19.97
N ASN A 254 2.31 13.63 20.30
CA ASN A 254 2.23 12.90 21.56
C ASN A 254 2.28 11.39 21.30
N PRO A 255 3.48 10.82 21.09
CA PRO A 255 3.65 9.42 20.73
C PRO A 255 3.18 8.47 21.83
N THR A 256 2.56 7.37 21.43
CA THR A 256 2.21 6.23 22.30
C THR A 256 3.24 5.10 22.21
N CYS A 257 4.09 5.11 21.15
CA CYS A 257 5.12 4.09 20.97
C CYS A 257 6.27 4.25 21.98
N GLU A 258 7.05 3.19 22.13
CA GLU A 258 8.17 3.13 23.07
C GLU A 258 9.30 4.11 22.68
N ALA A 259 9.85 4.80 23.67
CA ALA A 259 11.03 5.63 23.49
C ALA A 259 12.31 4.91 23.92
N ILE A 260 13.34 4.97 23.08
CA ILE A 260 14.70 4.52 23.40
C ILE A 260 15.63 5.72 23.29
N ASN A 261 16.40 5.99 24.36
CA ASN A 261 17.30 7.14 24.40
C ASN A 261 16.63 8.47 24.01
N THR A 262 15.40 8.71 24.44
CA THR A 262 14.60 9.90 24.12
C THR A 262 14.04 9.96 22.69
N TYR A 263 14.24 8.92 21.87
CA TYR A 263 13.66 8.82 20.53
C TYR A 263 12.55 7.78 20.52
N TYR A 264 11.41 8.13 19.93
CA TYR A 264 10.27 7.23 19.73
C TYR A 264 10.51 6.35 18.51
N ARG A 265 10.41 5.04 18.68
CA ARG A 265 10.72 4.09 17.59
C ARG A 265 9.47 3.69 16.83
N ILE A 266 9.56 3.85 15.51
CA ILE A 266 8.60 3.31 14.54
C ILE A 266 9.35 2.31 13.65
N GLY A 267 8.76 1.16 13.37
CA GLY A 267 9.35 0.16 12.48
C GLY A 267 9.36 0.63 11.03
N ASN A 268 8.20 1.04 10.50
CA ASN A 268 8.13 1.50 9.11
C ASN A 268 7.13 2.62 8.87
N ILE A 269 7.45 3.45 7.88
CA ILE A 269 6.52 4.34 7.16
C ILE A 269 6.69 4.02 5.68
N THR A 270 5.66 3.47 5.06
CA THR A 270 5.73 2.96 3.69
C THR A 270 4.64 3.56 2.81
N ILE A 271 5.03 4.04 1.62
CA ILE A 271 4.17 4.44 0.51
C ILE A 271 4.54 3.55 -0.67
N ASN A 272 3.64 2.64 -1.06
CA ASN A 272 3.92 1.67 -2.10
C ASN A 272 2.79 1.58 -3.13
N ASN A 273 3.12 1.65 -4.42
CA ASN A 273 2.14 1.60 -5.51
C ASN A 273 0.98 2.61 -5.33
N VAL A 274 1.34 3.85 -4.98
CA VAL A 274 0.40 4.96 -4.75
C VAL A 274 0.56 6.00 -5.85
N LYS A 275 -0.56 6.53 -6.35
CA LYS A 275 -0.56 7.68 -7.24
C LYS A 275 -1.15 8.88 -6.51
N VAL A 276 -0.33 9.87 -6.24
CA VAL A 276 -0.75 11.14 -5.61
C VAL A 276 -0.86 12.22 -6.67
N THR A 277 -1.96 12.96 -6.67
CA THR A 277 -2.16 14.10 -7.55
C THR A 277 -2.36 15.39 -6.75
N ASP A 278 -1.69 16.46 -7.23
CA ASP A 278 -1.83 17.83 -6.77
C ASP A 278 -1.53 18.08 -5.28
N LEU A 279 -0.61 17.30 -4.71
CA LEU A 279 -0.16 17.48 -3.32
C LEU A 279 0.45 18.86 -3.13
N LYS A 280 -0.19 19.71 -2.31
CA LYS A 280 0.21 21.10 -2.04
C LYS A 280 0.99 21.27 -0.73
N HIS A 281 1.48 20.20 -0.16
CA HIS A 281 2.25 20.23 1.07
C HIS A 281 3.37 19.17 1.05
N CYS A 282 4.11 18.99 2.14
CA CYS A 282 5.12 17.94 2.19
C CYS A 282 4.50 16.53 2.23
N ILE A 283 5.25 15.57 1.76
CA ILE A 283 4.87 14.15 1.74
C ILE A 283 4.81 13.63 3.18
N PHE A 284 5.83 14.00 3.97
CA PHE A 284 6.00 13.49 5.35
C PHE A 284 6.58 14.58 6.27
N TYR A 285 6.09 14.60 7.51
CA TYR A 285 6.63 15.46 8.57
C TYR A 285 6.61 14.76 9.92
N ASP A 286 7.75 14.78 10.63
CA ASP A 286 7.90 14.21 11.98
C ASP A 286 7.30 15.08 13.11
N ASN A 287 6.64 16.18 12.74
CA ASN A 287 5.98 17.11 13.65
C ASN A 287 6.90 17.68 14.75
N ASN A 288 8.18 17.86 14.43
CA ASN A 288 9.20 18.30 15.36
C ASN A 288 9.28 17.43 16.65
N THR A 289 9.02 16.15 16.49
CA THR A 289 9.09 15.15 17.56
C THR A 289 10.20 14.15 17.25
N LYS A 290 10.92 13.71 18.28
CA LYS A 290 12.10 12.86 18.12
C LYS A 290 11.73 11.41 17.75
N TYR A 291 11.28 11.21 16.54
CA TYR A 291 11.03 9.87 16.02
C TYR A 291 12.26 9.26 15.37
N CYS A 292 12.46 7.97 15.57
CA CYS A 292 13.32 7.14 14.74
C CYS A 292 12.46 6.16 13.95
N VAL A 293 12.35 6.40 12.65
CA VAL A 293 11.73 5.46 11.71
C VAL A 293 12.80 4.46 11.28
N ALA A 294 12.63 3.19 11.61
CA ALA A 294 13.62 2.17 11.23
C ALA A 294 13.73 2.05 9.71
N ASP A 295 12.58 2.10 9.01
CA ASP A 295 12.51 1.92 7.56
C ASP A 295 11.48 2.87 6.93
N PHE A 296 11.97 3.89 6.22
CA PHE A 296 11.14 4.83 5.46
C PHE A 296 11.20 4.50 3.98
N LYS A 297 10.06 4.21 3.37
CA LYS A 297 9.99 3.79 1.97
C LYS A 297 8.97 4.54 1.13
N ILE A 298 9.38 4.93 -0.09
CA ILE A 298 8.49 5.29 -1.20
C ILE A 298 8.88 4.41 -2.38
N THR A 299 8.00 3.50 -2.76
CA THR A 299 8.29 2.52 -3.82
C THR A 299 7.16 2.44 -4.83
N ASN A 300 7.48 2.16 -6.07
CA ASN A 300 6.51 1.92 -7.16
C ASN A 300 5.42 3.01 -7.27
N SER A 301 5.71 4.26 -6.91
CA SER A 301 4.73 5.30 -6.73
C SER A 301 4.89 6.45 -7.72
N ILE A 302 3.80 7.17 -7.99
CA ILE A 302 3.79 8.41 -8.78
C ILE A 302 3.28 9.52 -7.86
N LEU A 303 4.12 10.52 -7.57
CA LEU A 303 3.76 11.64 -6.72
C LEU A 303 3.83 12.95 -7.52
N LYS A 304 2.68 13.52 -7.86
CA LYS A 304 2.59 14.86 -8.45
C LYS A 304 2.46 15.90 -7.36
N LEU A 305 3.44 16.77 -7.27
CA LEU A 305 3.45 17.87 -6.31
C LEU A 305 2.98 19.14 -7.00
N ALA A 306 2.01 19.80 -6.40
CA ALA A 306 1.61 21.14 -6.82
C ALA A 306 2.53 22.18 -6.17
N THR A 307 2.59 23.39 -6.75
CA THR A 307 3.31 24.52 -6.15
C THR A 307 2.75 24.82 -4.77
N ALA A 308 3.53 24.62 -3.71
CA ALA A 308 3.08 24.79 -2.35
C ALA A 308 4.17 25.33 -1.45
N GLN A 309 3.75 26.00 -0.39
CA GLN A 309 4.62 26.20 0.76
C GLN A 309 4.68 24.89 1.53
N VAL A 310 5.88 24.41 1.76
CA VAL A 310 6.13 23.18 2.51
C VAL A 310 6.68 23.51 3.89
N ASN A 311 6.29 22.71 4.89
CA ASN A 311 6.82 22.87 6.24
C ASN A 311 8.34 22.68 6.24
N HIS A 312 9.03 23.56 6.93
CA HIS A 312 10.48 23.51 7.08
C HIS A 312 11.24 23.41 5.75
N GLU A 313 10.68 23.98 4.69
CA GLU A 313 11.30 24.02 3.36
C GLU A 313 11.63 22.63 2.79
N SER A 314 10.97 21.55 3.24
CA SER A 314 11.30 20.17 2.89
C SER A 314 10.10 19.39 2.37
N LEU A 315 10.30 18.53 1.37
CA LEU A 315 9.26 17.60 0.89
C LEU A 315 9.11 16.39 1.83
N ILE A 316 10.22 15.96 2.42
CA ILE A 316 10.25 14.95 3.49
C ILE A 316 11.03 15.58 4.66
N ALA A 317 10.33 15.89 5.74
CA ALA A 317 10.86 16.68 6.84
C ALA A 317 11.02 15.85 8.12
N PHE A 318 12.26 15.55 8.47
CA PHE A 318 12.66 15.10 9.80
C PHE A 318 13.24 16.30 10.55
N GLN A 319 12.38 16.99 11.29
CA GLN A 319 12.80 18.23 11.99
C GLN A 319 13.51 17.93 13.31
N ALA A 320 13.10 16.88 14.01
CA ALA A 320 13.70 16.47 15.27
C ALA A 320 14.15 15.00 15.28
N GLY A 321 13.65 14.19 14.35
CA GLY A 321 13.91 12.78 14.19
C GLY A 321 14.74 12.43 12.96
N GLY A 322 14.55 11.19 12.48
CA GLY A 322 15.18 10.67 11.26
C GLY A 322 14.76 9.25 10.94
N ALA A 323 15.19 8.76 9.78
CA ALA A 323 15.07 7.35 9.42
C ALA A 323 16.45 6.67 9.50
N LYS A 324 16.45 5.39 9.89
CA LYS A 324 17.65 4.54 9.84
C LYS A 324 17.91 4.12 8.40
N ASP A 325 16.92 3.50 7.78
CA ASP A 325 16.95 3.13 6.37
C ASP A 325 15.95 3.99 5.61
N PHE A 326 16.42 4.63 4.54
CA PHE A 326 15.64 5.53 3.72
C PHE A 326 15.70 5.07 2.27
N THR A 327 14.55 4.75 1.69
CA THR A 327 14.48 4.21 0.32
C THR A 327 13.46 4.96 -0.52
N ILE A 328 13.87 5.39 -1.71
CA ILE A 328 12.98 5.78 -2.80
C ILE A 328 13.38 4.95 -4.02
N GLU A 329 12.46 4.13 -4.51
CA GLU A 329 12.75 3.18 -5.56
C GLU A 329 11.60 3.05 -6.56
N LYS A 330 11.94 2.92 -7.85
CA LYS A 330 10.98 2.68 -8.95
C LYS A 330 9.81 3.65 -8.92
N SER A 331 10.09 4.92 -8.63
CA SER A 331 9.09 5.93 -8.40
C SER A 331 9.32 7.16 -9.27
N THR A 332 8.20 7.81 -9.63
CA THR A 332 8.22 9.09 -10.31
C THR A 332 7.71 10.16 -9.35
N ILE A 333 8.56 11.14 -9.03
CA ILE A 333 8.16 12.28 -8.20
C ILE A 333 8.41 13.53 -9.04
N TYR A 334 7.33 14.27 -9.29
CA TYR A 334 7.42 15.43 -10.15
C TYR A 334 6.58 16.59 -9.64
N GLY A 335 6.99 17.77 -10.00
CA GLY A 335 6.30 18.99 -9.65
C GLY A 335 6.17 19.91 -10.83
N ASN A 336 5.59 21.06 -10.55
CA ASN A 336 5.63 22.20 -11.42
C ASN A 336 6.39 23.29 -10.66
N ASN A 337 7.74 23.21 -10.71
CA ASN A 337 8.60 24.10 -9.97
C ASN A 337 8.32 24.09 -8.44
N ALA A 338 8.25 22.88 -7.89
CA ALA A 338 7.90 22.66 -6.48
C ALA A 338 8.85 23.39 -5.54
N VAL A 339 8.27 24.24 -4.72
CA VAL A 339 8.91 25.29 -3.94
C VAL A 339 9.48 24.76 -2.62
N ALA A 340 10.22 23.66 -2.65
CA ALA A 340 10.98 23.22 -1.48
C ALA A 340 12.46 23.57 -1.64
N LYS A 341 13.12 23.87 -0.54
CA LYS A 341 14.58 24.01 -0.50
C LYS A 341 15.27 22.67 -0.37
N TYR A 342 14.62 21.72 0.30
CA TYR A 342 15.15 20.39 0.54
C TYR A 342 14.19 19.33 0.03
N PHE A 343 14.72 18.31 -0.61
CA PHE A 343 13.92 17.11 -0.87
C PHE A 343 13.72 16.33 0.43
N VAL A 344 14.79 15.97 1.10
CA VAL A 344 14.76 15.39 2.44
C VAL A 344 15.68 16.17 3.38
N ARG A 345 15.22 16.44 4.62
CA ARG A 345 15.97 17.18 5.60
C ARG A 345 15.94 16.49 6.95
N TYR A 346 17.13 16.26 7.51
CA TYR A 346 17.35 15.89 8.91
C TYR A 346 17.92 17.11 9.65
N ASN A 347 17.04 17.93 10.23
CA ASN A 347 17.44 19.26 10.71
C ASN A 347 18.26 19.22 11.99
N ASN A 348 17.96 18.32 12.92
CA ASN A 348 18.61 18.29 14.24
C ASN A 348 19.76 17.29 14.33
N GLY A 349 20.38 16.95 13.23
CA GLY A 349 21.52 16.07 13.22
C GLY A 349 21.19 14.76 13.91
N ALA A 350 20.09 14.18 13.51
CA ALA A 350 19.63 12.89 14.01
C ALA A 350 20.70 11.84 13.71
N ARG A 351 21.48 11.53 14.71
CA ARG A 351 22.55 10.56 14.62
C ARG A 351 22.00 9.19 14.96
N ILE A 352 22.43 8.19 14.25
CA ILE A 352 21.97 6.80 14.42
C ILE A 352 22.20 6.29 15.85
N ASP A 353 23.30 6.70 16.48
CA ASP A 353 23.62 6.39 17.87
C ASP A 353 22.60 6.94 18.88
N ARG A 354 21.88 8.00 18.51
CA ARG A 354 20.81 8.58 19.34
C ARG A 354 19.51 7.83 19.28
N TYR A 355 19.30 7.06 18.23
CA TYR A 355 18.08 6.25 18.06
C TYR A 355 18.11 4.91 18.81
N GLY A 356 19.17 4.65 19.60
CA GLY A 356 19.35 3.38 20.27
C GLY A 356 19.88 2.27 19.38
N TYR A 357 20.43 2.61 18.22
CA TYR A 357 21.25 1.70 17.41
C TYR A 357 22.71 1.80 17.84
N THR A 358 23.46 0.73 17.64
CA THR A 358 24.89 0.66 17.94
C THR A 358 25.75 1.08 16.75
N GLU A 359 27.03 1.29 16.94
CA GLU A 359 27.98 1.55 15.85
C GLU A 359 28.11 0.35 14.88
N ALA A 360 27.67 -0.83 15.29
CA ALA A 360 27.64 -2.03 14.46
C ALA A 360 26.42 -2.06 13.51
N ASP A 361 25.38 -1.28 13.81
CA ASP A 361 24.19 -1.22 12.97
C ASP A 361 24.47 -0.44 11.70
N THR A 362 24.16 -1.01 10.56
CA THR A 362 24.17 -0.31 9.28
C THR A 362 22.98 0.62 9.15
N TRP A 363 23.15 1.72 8.42
CA TRP A 363 22.07 2.57 7.95
C TRP A 363 22.20 2.77 6.44
N SER A 364 21.10 3.07 5.77
CA SER A 364 21.12 3.19 4.32
C SER A 364 20.32 4.38 3.78
N PHE A 365 20.83 4.92 2.65
CA PHE A 365 20.08 5.79 1.75
C PHE A 365 20.08 5.20 0.37
N THR A 366 18.90 4.87 -0.14
CA THR A 366 18.72 4.26 -1.45
C THR A 366 17.82 5.13 -2.33
N TYR A 367 18.37 5.55 -3.46
CA TYR A 367 17.64 6.13 -4.58
C TYR A 367 17.94 5.26 -5.80
N GLN A 368 16.96 4.50 -6.26
CA GLN A 368 17.17 3.56 -7.35
C GLN A 368 16.01 3.55 -8.35
N ASN A 369 16.34 3.67 -9.63
CA ASN A 369 15.37 3.62 -10.71
C ASN A 369 14.23 4.64 -10.55
N ASN A 370 14.55 5.87 -10.18
CA ASN A 370 13.56 6.92 -10.02
C ASN A 370 13.61 7.95 -11.16
N THR A 371 12.47 8.56 -11.44
CA THR A 371 12.37 9.74 -12.28
C THR A 371 11.94 10.92 -11.41
N PHE A 372 12.80 11.93 -11.29
CA PHE A 372 12.56 13.18 -10.60
C PHE A 372 12.51 14.30 -11.63
N TYR A 373 11.41 15.07 -11.65
CA TYR A 373 11.20 16.08 -12.65
C TYR A 373 10.67 17.38 -12.04
N ASP A 374 11.32 18.49 -12.40
CA ASP A 374 10.92 19.86 -12.05
C ASP A 374 10.68 20.06 -10.53
N LEU A 375 11.63 19.55 -9.72
CA LEU A 375 11.64 19.63 -8.27
C LEU A 375 12.74 20.54 -7.78
N LEU A 376 12.47 21.24 -6.68
CA LEU A 376 13.37 22.13 -5.97
C LEU A 376 13.71 23.41 -6.76
N LYS A 377 14.02 24.48 -6.01
CA LYS A 377 14.45 25.77 -6.56
C LYS A 377 15.96 25.82 -6.76
N ASP A 378 16.40 26.96 -7.33
CA ASP A 378 17.77 27.32 -7.56
C ASP A 378 18.52 27.26 -6.27
N ASP A 379 18.92 26.94 -5.43
CA ASP A 379 19.56 26.77 -4.15
C ASP A 379 19.04 25.53 -3.38
N GLY A 380 18.22 24.72 -4.03
CA GLY A 380 17.68 23.52 -3.44
C GLY A 380 18.77 22.49 -3.12
N GLN A 381 18.46 21.60 -2.20
CA GLN A 381 19.36 20.54 -1.79
C GLN A 381 18.58 19.24 -1.76
N TRP A 382 19.10 18.25 -2.45
CA TRP A 382 18.43 16.96 -2.49
C TRP A 382 18.38 16.28 -1.12
N GLY A 383 19.43 16.40 -0.36
CA GLY A 383 19.48 15.92 1.01
C GLY A 383 20.23 16.87 1.94
N ASN A 384 19.79 16.93 3.19
CA ASN A 384 20.56 17.53 4.26
C ASN A 384 20.66 16.52 5.40
N TYR A 385 21.77 15.79 5.39
CA TYR A 385 22.02 14.71 6.34
C TYR A 385 23.12 15.05 7.35
N ASP A 386 23.41 16.33 7.55
CA ASP A 386 24.54 16.82 8.35
C ASP A 386 24.71 16.10 9.69
N GLY A 387 23.68 15.46 10.19
CA GLY A 387 23.71 14.77 11.46
C GLY A 387 23.87 13.27 11.44
N ILE A 388 23.53 12.62 10.34
CA ILE A 388 23.60 11.14 10.28
C ILE A 388 25.01 10.68 9.97
N VAL A 389 25.69 11.41 9.13
CA VAL A 389 26.89 10.91 8.42
C VAL A 389 28.18 11.05 9.26
N GLY A 390 28.14 11.80 10.36
CA GLY A 390 29.37 12.18 11.07
C GLY A 390 30.02 11.09 11.91
N LYS A 391 29.36 9.98 12.21
CA LYS A 391 29.91 8.99 13.14
C LYS A 391 29.58 7.52 12.82
N ALA A 392 28.68 7.23 11.89
CA ALA A 392 28.39 5.85 11.56
C ALA A 392 29.37 5.33 10.51
N ALA A 393 30.34 4.55 10.95
CA ALA A 393 31.33 3.90 10.07
C ALA A 393 30.71 2.94 9.04
N GLN A 394 29.37 2.74 9.05
CA GLN A 394 28.69 1.70 8.27
C GLN A 394 27.44 2.19 7.53
N GLY A 395 27.52 3.39 6.96
CA GLY A 395 26.49 3.87 6.05
C GLY A 395 26.63 3.23 4.66
N ILE A 396 25.51 2.93 4.04
CA ILE A 396 25.44 2.49 2.64
C ILE A 396 24.61 3.50 1.87
N VAL A 397 25.18 4.09 0.83
CA VAL A 397 24.49 5.03 -0.03
C VAL A 397 24.43 4.44 -1.44
N THR A 398 23.22 4.14 -1.90
CA THR A 398 22.96 3.59 -3.23
C THR A 398 22.21 4.61 -4.06
N ILE A 399 22.81 5.09 -5.16
CA ILE A 399 22.22 6.07 -6.06
C ILE A 399 22.42 5.58 -7.48
N ASN A 400 21.50 4.74 -7.94
CA ASN A 400 21.66 4.04 -9.20
C ASN A 400 20.48 4.26 -10.14
N LYS A 401 20.80 4.51 -11.42
CA LYS A 401 19.81 4.53 -12.52
C LYS A 401 18.67 5.52 -12.32
N ASN A 402 18.94 6.66 -11.70
CA ASN A 402 17.94 7.71 -11.54
C ASN A 402 18.06 8.77 -12.63
N ILE A 403 16.95 9.44 -12.89
CA ILE A 403 16.90 10.62 -13.77
C ILE A 403 16.47 11.81 -12.91
N TRP A 404 17.31 12.86 -12.83
CA TRP A 404 16.97 14.17 -12.32
C TRP A 404 16.88 15.13 -13.49
N TYR A 405 15.68 15.58 -13.82
CA TYR A 405 15.41 16.51 -14.92
C TYR A 405 14.84 17.82 -14.36
N ASN A 406 15.46 18.94 -14.70
CA ASN A 406 15.15 20.26 -14.16
C ASN A 406 15.14 20.33 -12.62
N CYS A 407 15.92 19.48 -11.97
CA CYS A 407 16.16 19.55 -10.54
C CYS A 407 17.41 20.38 -10.24
N ASP A 408 17.59 20.81 -8.97
CA ASP A 408 18.73 21.65 -8.59
C ASP A 408 20.07 20.98 -8.89
N PRO A 409 21.06 21.70 -9.43
CA PRO A 409 22.36 21.15 -9.80
C PRO A 409 23.23 20.72 -8.62
N GLN A 410 22.91 21.13 -7.40
CA GLN A 410 23.66 20.72 -6.20
C GLN A 410 23.09 19.46 -5.55
N THR A 411 22.39 18.65 -6.33
CA THR A 411 21.68 17.46 -5.85
C THR A 411 22.56 16.55 -5.00
N MET A 412 23.77 16.26 -5.43
CA MET A 412 24.67 15.33 -4.76
C MET A 412 25.55 15.96 -3.68
N ARG A 413 25.77 17.26 -3.74
CA ARG A 413 26.76 17.95 -2.89
C ARG A 413 26.58 17.71 -1.40
N ARG A 414 25.33 17.74 -0.91
CA ARG A 414 25.07 17.53 0.52
C ARG A 414 24.72 16.09 0.89
N MET A 415 24.41 15.28 -0.08
CA MET A 415 24.23 13.85 0.19
C MET A 415 25.55 13.15 0.46
N LEU A 416 26.61 13.58 -0.21
CA LEU A 416 27.90 12.91 -0.22
C LEU A 416 29.01 13.72 0.44
N LYS A 417 28.96 15.05 0.35
CA LYS A 417 29.98 15.91 0.92
C LYS A 417 29.62 16.42 2.28
N GLN A 418 30.46 16.08 3.20
CA GLN A 418 30.42 16.60 4.56
C GLN A 418 31.48 17.65 4.76
N THR A 419 31.13 18.89 4.50
CA THR A 419 32.05 20.01 4.76
C THR A 419 32.30 20.25 6.25
N LYS A 420 31.51 19.68 7.12
CA LYS A 420 31.52 19.95 8.57
C LYS A 420 32.04 18.81 9.43
N TYR A 421 32.11 17.59 8.88
CA TYR A 421 32.49 16.38 9.60
C TYR A 421 33.50 15.58 8.79
N ALA A 422 34.23 14.69 9.44
CA ALA A 422 35.20 13.82 8.79
C ALA A 422 34.56 13.03 7.63
N ALA A 423 35.38 12.64 6.69
CA ALA A 423 34.95 11.90 5.49
C ALA A 423 33.96 10.79 5.84
N PHE A 424 32.95 10.63 5.01
CA PHE A 424 32.01 9.51 5.11
C PHE A 424 32.79 8.19 5.03
N ALA A 425 32.69 7.39 6.06
CA ALA A 425 33.44 6.15 6.18
C ALA A 425 32.68 4.94 5.60
N GLY A 426 31.50 5.16 5.00
CA GLY A 426 30.64 4.12 4.47
C GLY A 426 30.90 3.75 3.01
N THR A 427 30.01 2.96 2.44
CA THR A 427 30.06 2.47 1.07
C THR A 427 29.16 3.30 0.17
N TYR A 428 29.64 3.64 -1.03
CA TYR A 428 28.85 4.26 -2.08
C TYR A 428 28.67 3.31 -3.25
N GLU A 429 27.46 3.23 -3.76
CA GLU A 429 27.16 2.65 -5.06
C GLU A 429 26.45 3.72 -5.90
N MET A 430 27.12 4.21 -6.93
CA MET A 430 26.56 5.23 -7.82
C MET A 430 26.87 4.88 -9.27
N ALA A 431 25.84 4.66 -10.06
CA ALA A 431 25.99 4.31 -11.47
C ALA A 431 24.77 4.73 -12.30
N ASP A 432 25.03 5.05 -13.56
CA ASP A 432 24.03 5.27 -14.59
C ASP A 432 22.96 6.32 -14.24
N ASN A 433 23.32 7.35 -13.47
CA ASN A 433 22.42 8.45 -13.17
C ASN A 433 22.48 9.53 -14.26
N THR A 434 21.39 10.27 -14.42
CA THR A 434 21.29 11.42 -15.30
C THR A 434 20.94 12.66 -14.49
N PHE A 435 21.70 13.74 -14.69
CA PHE A 435 21.41 15.07 -14.14
C PHE A 435 21.29 16.05 -15.31
N TRP A 436 20.05 16.41 -15.68
CA TRP A 436 19.77 17.25 -16.84
C TRP A 436 19.02 18.51 -16.47
N ARG A 437 19.55 19.67 -16.85
CA ARG A 437 18.90 20.95 -16.55
C ARG A 437 19.28 22.00 -17.58
N ASN A 438 18.32 22.87 -17.93
CA ASN A 438 18.52 23.99 -18.86
C ASN A 438 19.14 23.55 -20.19
N GLY A 439 18.76 22.38 -20.70
CA GLY A 439 19.23 21.87 -21.99
C GLY A 439 20.65 21.29 -21.96
N ALA A 440 21.19 21.01 -20.79
CA ALA A 440 22.54 20.44 -20.65
C ALA A 440 22.63 19.43 -19.50
N SER A 441 23.63 18.54 -19.60
CA SER A 441 24.04 17.72 -18.46
C SER A 441 24.68 18.61 -17.40
N VAL A 442 24.34 18.35 -16.14
CA VAL A 442 24.89 19.08 -14.99
C VAL A 442 25.92 18.21 -14.28
N ASP A 443 27.15 18.69 -14.23
CA ASP A 443 28.21 18.02 -13.52
C ASP A 443 27.95 18.02 -12.01
N GLN A 444 28.12 16.86 -11.37
CA GLN A 444 28.01 16.69 -9.94
C GLN A 444 29.39 16.52 -9.35
N GLU A 445 29.93 17.57 -8.71
CA GLU A 445 31.31 17.64 -8.19
C GLU A 445 31.70 16.43 -7.33
N GLU A 446 30.75 15.82 -6.65
CA GLU A 446 30.98 14.70 -5.73
C GLU A 446 30.68 13.32 -6.38
N TYR A 447 30.33 13.31 -7.65
CA TYR A 447 30.05 12.06 -8.37
C TYR A 447 31.39 11.41 -8.78
N THR A 448 31.84 10.49 -7.96
CA THR A 448 33.17 9.86 -8.14
C THR A 448 33.16 8.75 -9.18
N ASN A 449 32.00 8.24 -9.55
CA ASN A 449 31.85 7.15 -10.51
C ASN A 449 31.40 7.70 -11.88
N LYS A 450 32.29 7.73 -12.85
CA LYS A 450 32.08 8.36 -14.16
C LYS A 450 31.14 7.57 -15.11
N SER A 451 30.22 6.76 -14.59
CA SER A 451 29.19 6.10 -15.41
C SER A 451 27.92 6.96 -15.61
N GLU A 452 28.04 8.25 -15.33
CA GLU A 452 26.95 9.22 -15.54
C GLU A 452 26.52 9.27 -17.00
N ILE A 453 25.19 9.38 -17.22
CA ILE A 453 24.60 9.54 -18.54
C ILE A 453 24.42 11.04 -18.80
N THR A 454 25.17 11.56 -19.78
CA THR A 454 25.23 13.01 -20.09
C THR A 454 24.33 13.42 -21.27
N THR A 455 23.55 12.49 -21.80
CA THR A 455 22.55 12.77 -22.86
C THR A 455 21.19 13.12 -22.28
N GLU A 456 20.39 13.85 -23.07
CA GLU A 456 19.05 14.26 -22.65
C GLU A 456 18.11 13.05 -22.54
N PRO A 457 17.33 12.94 -21.43
CA PRO A 457 16.20 12.00 -21.36
C PRO A 457 15.09 12.45 -22.31
N MET A 458 14.74 11.61 -23.26
CA MET A 458 13.74 11.91 -24.30
C MET A 458 12.33 11.54 -23.82
N PHE A 459 11.75 12.35 -22.93
CA PHE A 459 10.40 12.14 -22.45
C PHE A 459 9.33 12.46 -23.49
N ALA A 460 8.27 11.64 -23.59
CA ALA A 460 7.18 11.84 -24.53
C ALA A 460 6.32 13.08 -24.21
N GLY A 461 6.04 13.32 -22.93
CA GLY A 461 5.18 14.43 -22.47
C GLY A 461 5.29 14.68 -20.98
N ALA A 462 6.51 15.00 -20.49
CA ALA A 462 6.76 15.15 -19.04
C ALA A 462 5.90 16.23 -18.37
N ALA A 463 5.56 17.31 -19.08
CA ALA A 463 4.70 18.40 -18.57
C ALA A 463 3.28 17.89 -18.26
N GLU A 464 2.80 16.92 -19.01
CA GLU A 464 1.50 16.26 -18.84
C GLU A 464 1.57 15.03 -17.92
N GLY A 465 2.79 14.70 -17.43
CA GLY A 465 3.03 13.53 -16.56
C GLY A 465 3.29 12.24 -17.31
N ASP A 466 3.58 12.30 -18.62
CA ASP A 466 4.04 11.17 -19.41
C ASP A 466 5.56 11.18 -19.52
N PHE A 467 6.21 10.33 -18.73
CA PHE A 467 7.66 10.18 -18.68
C PHE A 467 8.16 9.01 -19.53
N THR A 468 7.35 8.50 -20.46
CA THR A 468 7.75 7.44 -21.40
C THR A 468 9.01 7.88 -22.15
N LEU A 469 10.06 7.06 -22.09
CA LEU A 469 11.33 7.35 -22.74
C LEU A 469 11.31 6.93 -24.21
N GLY A 470 11.68 7.87 -25.07
CA GLY A 470 12.03 7.60 -26.48
C GLY A 470 13.36 6.83 -26.61
N ALA A 471 13.92 6.84 -27.81
CA ALA A 471 15.23 6.22 -28.05
C ALA A 471 16.35 7.09 -27.45
N CYS A 472 16.81 6.73 -26.26
CA CYS A 472 17.88 7.44 -25.53
C CYS A 472 18.73 6.47 -24.70
N ASP A 473 19.86 6.96 -24.19
CA ASP A 473 20.79 6.15 -23.40
C ASP A 473 20.17 5.68 -22.08
N GLN A 474 19.32 6.51 -21.47
CA GLN A 474 18.61 6.18 -20.24
C GLN A 474 17.71 4.95 -20.42
N LYS A 475 16.98 4.88 -21.54
CA LYS A 475 16.16 3.70 -21.87
C LYS A 475 17.01 2.46 -22.09
N THR A 476 18.09 2.59 -22.83
CA THR A 476 19.02 1.49 -23.13
C THR A 476 19.64 0.90 -21.86
N LYS A 477 19.97 1.75 -20.88
CA LYS A 477 20.55 1.33 -19.60
C LYS A 477 19.52 1.01 -18.51
N GLY A 478 18.23 1.15 -18.79
CA GLY A 478 17.15 0.90 -17.84
C GLY A 478 17.12 1.89 -16.68
N CYS A 479 17.33 3.18 -16.98
CA CYS A 479 17.35 4.26 -15.99
C CYS A 479 16.00 4.96 -15.89
N GLY A 480 15.72 5.50 -14.72
CA GLY A 480 14.42 6.07 -14.39
C GLY A 480 13.43 5.02 -13.90
N ASP A 481 12.21 5.44 -13.66
CA ASP A 481 11.14 4.59 -13.21
C ASP A 481 10.79 3.54 -14.29
N PRO A 482 10.82 2.23 -13.96
CA PRO A 482 10.67 1.17 -14.95
C PRO A 482 9.36 1.19 -15.75
N ARG A 483 8.30 1.79 -15.20
CA ARG A 483 7.00 1.90 -15.90
C ARG A 483 7.08 2.72 -17.18
N TRP A 484 8.08 3.56 -17.34
CA TRP A 484 8.28 4.44 -18.49
C TRP A 484 9.29 3.91 -19.52
N LEU A 485 9.85 2.74 -19.30
CA LEU A 485 10.84 2.10 -20.18
C LEU A 485 10.20 1.28 -21.32
N LYS A 486 8.92 1.44 -21.57
CA LYS A 486 8.14 0.68 -22.57
C LYS A 486 8.57 0.96 -24.01
#